data_111f12c6d0df514b5901890fc5bb2d73
#
_entry.id   111f12c6d0df514b5901890fc5bb2d73
#
_cell.length_a   1.000
_cell.length_b   1.000
_cell.length_c   1.000
_cell.angle_alpha   90.00
_cell.angle_beta   90.00
_cell.angle_gamma   90.00
#
_symmetry.space_group_name_H-M   'P 1'
#
loop_
_entity.id
_entity.type
_entity.pdbx_description
1 polymer ?
#
loop_
_entity_poly.entity_id
_entity_poly.type
_entity_poly.pdbx_seq_one_letter_code
_entity_poly.pdbx_strand_id
1 'polypeptide(L)'
;MVDNGSEMTIYIDGNAEISVDSSSSKAINLGFYYNSPFAIGMSAADVRYFNGYVSEARVWKRALTPTELKNNQCYVDPATAEGLIGYWRLDQVEDDGRTFTDLSGNGYHGKASSNPIWTGEIKCPVVD
;
A
#
# COMPACT_ATOMS: atom_id res chain seq x y z
N MET A 1 3.87 -6.71 1.72
CA MET A 1 4.33 -7.78 0.80
C MET A 1 5.51 -7.24 0.02
N VAL A 2 6.57 -8.03 -0.12
CA VAL A 2 7.80 -7.71 -0.88
C VAL A 2 8.05 -8.83 -1.87
N ASP A 3 8.35 -8.49 -3.12
CA ASP A 3 8.85 -9.41 -4.14
C ASP A 3 10.23 -8.94 -4.58
N ASN A 4 11.25 -9.77 -4.45
CA ASN A 4 12.63 -9.48 -4.81
C ASN A 4 13.07 -10.11 -6.14
N GLY A 5 12.12 -10.69 -6.87
CA GLY A 5 12.34 -11.39 -8.13
C GLY A 5 12.68 -12.87 -8.02
N SER A 6 12.88 -13.37 -6.80
CA SER A 6 13.12 -14.78 -6.49
C SER A 6 12.11 -15.32 -5.49
N GLU A 7 11.72 -14.48 -4.56
CA GLU A 7 10.82 -14.81 -3.47
C GLU A 7 9.85 -13.68 -3.20
N MET A 8 8.59 -14.01 -2.99
CA MET A 8 7.56 -13.11 -2.53
C MET A 8 7.27 -13.38 -1.05
N THR A 9 7.44 -12.37 -0.20
CA THR A 9 7.29 -12.48 1.25
C THR A 9 6.20 -11.54 1.77
N ILE A 10 5.33 -12.07 2.63
CA ILE A 10 4.37 -11.28 3.41
C ILE A 10 5.00 -10.97 4.77
N TYR A 11 4.97 -9.70 5.13
CA TYR A 11 5.40 -9.22 6.43
C TYR A 11 4.20 -8.71 7.23
N ILE A 12 4.13 -9.06 8.50
CA ILE A 12 3.16 -8.55 9.48
C ILE A 12 3.97 -7.93 10.63
N ASP A 13 3.68 -6.68 10.96
CA ASP A 13 4.40 -5.92 12.00
C ASP A 13 5.94 -5.95 11.81
N GLY A 14 6.37 -5.95 10.55
CA GLY A 14 7.78 -5.97 10.17
C GLY A 14 8.46 -7.34 10.27
N ASN A 15 7.73 -8.41 10.62
CA ASN A 15 8.25 -9.77 10.67
C ASN A 15 7.79 -10.57 9.44
N ALA A 16 8.69 -11.37 8.86
CA ALA A 16 8.36 -12.25 7.77
C ALA A 16 7.49 -13.42 8.27
N GLU A 17 6.32 -13.60 7.67
CA GLU A 17 5.37 -14.65 8.06
C GLU A 17 5.30 -15.78 7.05
N ILE A 18 5.18 -15.46 5.77
CA ILE A 18 5.07 -16.43 4.69
C ILE A 18 5.94 -15.98 3.54
N SER A 19 6.70 -16.91 2.98
CA SER A 19 7.45 -16.73 1.74
C SER A 19 7.08 -17.82 0.73
N VAL A 20 7.02 -17.43 -0.54
CA VAL A 20 6.82 -18.35 -1.67
C VAL A 20 7.84 -18.04 -2.78
N ASP A 21 8.30 -19.06 -3.47
CA ASP A 21 9.17 -18.90 -4.63
C ASP A 21 8.41 -18.16 -5.74
N SER A 22 8.95 -17.02 -6.16
CA SER A 22 8.41 -16.21 -7.26
C SER A 22 9.32 -16.23 -8.50
N SER A 23 10.40 -16.98 -8.49
CA SER A 23 11.41 -17.02 -9.55
C SER A 23 10.86 -17.46 -10.92
N SER A 24 9.80 -18.25 -10.93
CA SER A 24 9.06 -18.66 -12.13
C SER A 24 7.93 -17.71 -12.51
N SER A 25 7.57 -16.80 -11.64
CA SER A 25 6.54 -15.79 -11.89
C SER A 25 7.16 -14.68 -12.74
N LYS A 26 6.76 -14.61 -13.99
CA LYS A 26 7.00 -13.37 -14.76
C LYS A 26 6.37 -12.23 -13.98
N ALA A 27 7.13 -11.16 -13.80
CA ALA A 27 6.82 -9.96 -13.02
C ALA A 27 5.34 -9.77 -12.71
N ILE A 28 4.99 -9.48 -11.44
CA ILE A 28 3.60 -9.23 -11.04
C ILE A 28 2.98 -8.26 -12.04
N ASN A 29 2.25 -8.80 -12.99
CA ASN A 29 1.58 -8.00 -13.99
C ASN A 29 0.24 -7.58 -13.38
N LEU A 30 0.27 -6.50 -12.61
CA LEU A 30 -0.89 -5.98 -11.89
C LEU A 30 -2.05 -5.54 -12.81
N GLY A 31 -1.89 -5.63 -14.12
CA GLY A 31 -2.89 -5.14 -15.07
C GLY A 31 -3.49 -6.16 -16.04
N PHE A 32 -2.99 -7.39 -16.11
CA PHE A 32 -3.28 -8.22 -17.28
C PHE A 32 -4.50 -9.13 -17.19
N TYR A 33 -4.96 -9.51 -16.02
CA TYR A 33 -6.01 -10.53 -15.96
C TYR A 33 -7.45 -10.01 -16.00
N TYR A 34 -7.71 -8.74 -15.62
CA TYR A 34 -9.10 -8.26 -15.58
C TYR A 34 -9.27 -6.75 -15.85
N ASN A 35 -8.25 -6.08 -16.35
CA ASN A 35 -8.31 -4.60 -16.45
C ASN A 35 -8.74 -3.94 -15.11
N SER A 36 -8.36 -4.62 -14.02
CA SER A 36 -8.76 -4.20 -12.68
C SER A 36 -7.85 -3.08 -12.19
N PRO A 37 -8.40 -1.99 -11.70
CA PRO A 37 -7.62 -0.93 -11.09
C PRO A 37 -6.88 -1.45 -9.84
N PHE A 38 -5.77 -0.81 -9.48
CA PHE A 38 -5.19 -0.99 -8.16
C PHE A 38 -6.20 -0.54 -7.10
N ALA A 39 -6.51 -1.41 -6.16
CA ALA A 39 -7.51 -1.14 -5.14
C ALA A 39 -6.94 -1.36 -3.74
N ILE A 40 -7.35 -0.51 -2.79
CA ILE A 40 -7.01 -0.61 -1.38
C ILE A 40 -8.29 -0.98 -0.62
N GLY A 41 -8.19 -2.03 0.21
CA GLY A 41 -9.31 -2.47 1.04
C GLY A 41 -10.40 -3.24 0.30
N MET A 42 -10.19 -3.60 -0.96
CA MET A 42 -11.13 -4.44 -1.70
C MET A 42 -10.44 -5.33 -2.73
N SER A 43 -11.08 -6.46 -3.05
CA SER A 43 -10.78 -7.22 -4.26
C SER A 43 -11.75 -6.79 -5.37
N ALA A 44 -11.18 -6.28 -6.46
CA ALA A 44 -12.00 -5.83 -7.59
C ALA A 44 -12.60 -7.02 -8.39
N ALA A 45 -12.02 -8.22 -8.26
CA ALA A 45 -12.44 -9.40 -9.01
C ALA A 45 -13.73 -10.04 -8.49
N ASP A 46 -13.96 -10.00 -7.17
CA ASP A 46 -15.04 -10.73 -6.50
C ASP A 46 -15.78 -9.91 -5.43
N VAL A 47 -15.60 -8.61 -5.47
CA VAL A 47 -16.32 -7.64 -4.59
C VAL A 47 -16.20 -7.98 -3.10
N ARG A 48 -15.03 -8.47 -2.67
CA ARG A 48 -14.73 -8.69 -1.25
C ARG A 48 -14.13 -7.42 -0.66
N TYR A 49 -14.62 -7.03 0.50
CA TYR A 49 -14.17 -5.86 1.20
C TYR A 49 -13.38 -6.25 2.44
N PHE A 50 -12.30 -5.51 2.71
CA PHE A 50 -11.57 -5.61 3.97
C PHE A 50 -12.43 -5.00 5.09
N ASN A 51 -12.70 -5.80 6.11
CA ASN A 51 -13.41 -5.33 7.30
C ASN A 51 -12.40 -4.91 8.36
N GLY A 52 -12.04 -3.64 8.36
CA GLY A 52 -11.03 -3.08 9.26
C GLY A 52 -10.72 -1.63 8.91
N TYR A 53 -9.64 -1.12 9.48
CA TYR A 53 -9.18 0.25 9.29
C TYR A 53 -7.88 0.28 8.50
N VAL A 54 -7.74 1.26 7.62
CA VAL A 54 -6.50 1.50 6.87
C VAL A 54 -6.14 2.97 7.04
N SER A 55 -4.93 3.27 7.49
CA SER A 55 -4.47 4.65 7.71
C SER A 55 -3.54 5.14 6.61
N GLU A 56 -2.69 4.28 6.10
CA GLU A 56 -1.73 4.62 5.05
C GLU A 56 -1.53 3.45 4.09
N ALA A 57 -1.33 3.77 2.81
CA ALA A 57 -0.95 2.79 1.81
C ALA A 57 0.21 3.32 0.96
N ARG A 58 1.16 2.46 0.67
CA ARG A 58 2.36 2.80 -0.11
C ARG A 58 2.72 1.70 -1.08
N VAL A 59 3.21 2.10 -2.24
CA VAL A 59 3.70 1.19 -3.28
C VAL A 59 5.11 1.62 -3.68
N TRP A 60 6.01 0.65 -3.76
CA TRP A 60 7.40 0.84 -4.09
C TRP A 60 7.76 0.04 -5.34
N LYS A 61 8.59 0.59 -6.22
CA LYS A 61 9.10 -0.12 -7.42
C LYS A 61 10.34 -0.97 -7.14
N ARG A 62 10.71 -1.15 -5.87
CA ARG A 62 11.81 -1.98 -5.42
C ARG A 62 11.42 -2.78 -4.18
N ALA A 63 12.12 -3.87 -3.95
CA ALA A 63 12.02 -4.61 -2.71
C ALA A 63 12.62 -3.78 -1.56
N LEU A 64 11.85 -3.59 -0.49
CA LEU A 64 12.34 -3.01 0.76
C LEU A 64 12.98 -4.09 1.60
N THR A 65 14.07 -3.76 2.28
CA THR A 65 14.68 -4.62 3.30
C THR A 65 13.80 -4.69 4.55
N PRO A 66 13.93 -5.72 5.39
CA PRO A 66 13.21 -5.81 6.66
C PRO A 66 13.42 -4.59 7.58
N THR A 67 14.61 -4.01 7.56
CA THR A 67 14.92 -2.78 8.32
C THR A 67 14.15 -1.58 7.77
N GLU A 68 14.12 -1.41 6.45
CA GLU A 68 13.33 -0.34 5.83
C GLU A 68 11.84 -0.52 6.09
N LEU A 69 11.31 -1.74 6.05
CA LEU A 69 9.91 -2.01 6.39
C LEU A 69 9.57 -1.55 7.81
N LYS A 70 10.44 -1.86 8.78
CA LYS A 70 10.25 -1.44 10.18
C LYS A 70 10.34 0.07 10.33
N ASN A 71 11.34 0.70 9.73
CA ASN A 71 11.55 2.15 9.81
C ASN A 71 10.44 2.96 9.11
N ASN A 72 9.81 2.36 8.10
CA ASN A 72 8.76 2.99 7.29
C ASN A 72 7.34 2.60 7.73
N GLN A 73 7.14 2.05 8.93
CA GLN A 73 5.80 1.66 9.40
C GLN A 73 4.86 2.86 9.56
N CYS A 74 5.42 4.02 9.89
CA CYS A 74 4.67 5.25 10.09
C CYS A 74 4.90 6.23 8.92
N TYR A 75 5.21 7.46 9.23
CA TYR A 75 5.44 8.48 8.23
C TYR A 75 6.69 8.19 7.40
N VAL A 76 6.55 8.39 6.09
CA VAL A 76 7.67 8.39 5.13
C VAL A 76 7.73 9.76 4.48
N ASP A 77 8.93 10.36 4.44
CA ASP A 77 9.13 11.58 3.66
C ASP A 77 9.19 11.25 2.16
N PRO A 78 8.17 11.64 1.37
CA PRO A 78 8.13 11.32 -0.05
C PRO A 78 9.31 11.88 -0.85
N ALA A 79 9.90 13.00 -0.39
CA ALA A 79 11.00 13.67 -1.08
C ALA A 79 12.30 12.86 -1.04
N THR A 80 12.47 12.01 -0.03
CA THR A 80 13.69 11.20 0.18
C THR A 80 13.45 9.69 -0.02
N ALA A 81 12.21 9.28 -0.24
CA ALA A 81 11.80 7.88 -0.33
C ALA A 81 12.13 7.29 -1.71
N GLU A 82 13.36 6.84 -1.90
CA GLU A 82 13.82 6.26 -3.16
C GLU A 82 12.96 5.06 -3.59
N GLY A 83 12.40 5.15 -4.80
CA GLY A 83 11.58 4.09 -5.40
C GLY A 83 10.12 4.09 -4.95
N LEU A 84 9.67 5.05 -4.16
CA LEU A 84 8.26 5.24 -3.86
C LEU A 84 7.49 5.66 -5.12
N ILE A 85 6.43 4.94 -5.48
CA ILE A 85 5.62 5.23 -6.67
C ILE A 85 4.18 5.60 -6.37
N GLY A 86 3.68 5.29 -5.18
CA GLY A 86 2.37 5.71 -4.71
C GLY A 86 2.34 5.79 -3.19
N TYR A 87 1.74 6.86 -2.65
CA TYR A 87 1.60 7.07 -1.22
C TYR A 87 0.30 7.80 -0.91
N TRP A 88 -0.59 7.15 -0.20
CA TRP A 88 -1.87 7.72 0.20
C TRP A 88 -2.00 7.68 1.73
N ARG A 89 -2.13 8.85 2.31
CA ARG A 89 -2.62 8.99 3.68
C ARG A 89 -4.15 8.94 3.62
N LEU A 90 -4.73 7.99 4.33
CA LEU A 90 -6.17 7.75 4.27
C LEU A 90 -6.90 8.41 5.46
N ASP A 91 -6.29 9.44 6.04
CA ASP A 91 -6.80 10.24 7.15
C ASP A 91 -7.46 11.55 6.70
N GLN A 92 -7.39 11.87 5.42
CA GLN A 92 -7.99 13.08 4.84
C GLN A 92 -8.32 12.89 3.36
N VAL A 93 -9.31 13.62 2.89
CA VAL A 93 -9.71 13.67 1.48
C VAL A 93 -9.68 15.11 0.99
N GLU A 94 -9.65 15.29 -0.33
CA GLU A 94 -9.84 16.57 -0.99
C GLU A 94 -11.28 17.11 -0.78
N ASP A 95 -11.54 18.33 -1.22
CA ASP A 95 -12.84 19.02 -1.08
C ASP A 95 -14.03 18.26 -1.69
N ASP A 96 -13.77 17.34 -2.63
CA ASP A 96 -14.80 16.47 -3.21
C ASP A 96 -15.29 15.36 -2.25
N GLY A 97 -14.66 15.24 -1.07
CA GLY A 97 -14.96 14.26 -0.03
C GLY A 97 -14.61 12.81 -0.39
N ARG A 98 -13.95 12.55 -1.51
CA ARG A 98 -13.71 11.20 -2.03
C ARG A 98 -12.33 10.97 -2.62
N THR A 99 -11.59 12.02 -2.96
CA THR A 99 -10.26 11.93 -3.55
C THR A 99 -9.18 11.92 -2.48
N PHE A 100 -8.29 10.94 -2.54
CA PHE A 100 -7.08 10.83 -1.72
C PHE A 100 -5.87 11.22 -2.56
N THR A 101 -5.16 12.26 -2.15
CA THR A 101 -3.97 12.72 -2.86
C THR A 101 -2.85 11.69 -2.78
N ASP A 102 -2.23 11.41 -3.93
CA ASP A 102 -0.97 10.68 -3.99
C ASP A 102 0.18 11.62 -3.60
N LEU A 103 0.79 11.36 -2.47
CA LEU A 103 1.89 12.15 -1.91
C LEU A 103 3.26 11.78 -2.52
N SER A 104 3.35 10.72 -3.33
CA SER A 104 4.59 10.34 -4.00
C SER A 104 5.04 11.30 -5.10
N GLY A 105 4.15 12.19 -5.53
CA GLY A 105 4.39 13.14 -6.62
C GLY A 105 4.14 12.57 -8.02
N ASN A 106 3.73 11.30 -8.15
CA ASN A 106 3.47 10.67 -9.45
C ASN A 106 2.04 10.88 -9.98
N GLY A 107 1.14 11.46 -9.16
CA GLY A 107 -0.22 11.83 -9.57
C GLY A 107 -1.21 10.66 -9.62
N TYR A 108 -0.94 9.56 -8.96
CA TYR A 108 -1.83 8.41 -8.86
C TYR A 108 -2.89 8.62 -7.77
N HIS A 109 -3.68 9.68 -7.85
CA HIS A 109 -4.71 9.99 -6.86
C HIS A 109 -5.71 8.84 -6.73
N GLY A 110 -6.01 8.46 -5.49
CA GLY A 110 -7.02 7.45 -5.18
C GLY A 110 -8.42 8.05 -5.16
N LYS A 111 -9.45 7.25 -5.44
CA LYS A 111 -10.83 7.67 -5.32
C LYS A 111 -11.65 6.62 -4.57
N ALA A 112 -12.33 7.04 -3.51
CA ALA A 112 -13.24 6.17 -2.79
C ALA A 112 -14.47 5.80 -3.64
N SER A 113 -14.87 4.54 -3.60
CA SER A 113 -16.10 4.05 -4.27
C SER A 113 -17.37 4.58 -3.61
N SER A 114 -17.30 4.89 -2.31
CA SER A 114 -18.35 5.49 -1.49
C SER A 114 -17.73 6.54 -0.55
N ASN A 115 -18.56 7.26 0.20
CA ASN A 115 -18.05 8.20 1.19
C ASN A 115 -17.29 7.44 2.27
N PRO A 116 -16.03 7.81 2.56
CA PRO A 116 -15.24 7.17 3.61
C PRO A 116 -15.86 7.41 4.99
N ILE A 117 -15.68 6.43 5.88
CA ILE A 117 -16.06 6.54 7.28
C ILE A 117 -14.81 6.78 8.10
N TRP A 118 -14.78 7.86 8.84
CA TRP A 118 -13.66 8.26 9.69
C TRP A 118 -13.82 7.69 11.10
N THR A 119 -12.75 7.14 11.66
CA THR A 119 -12.78 6.50 12.98
C THR A 119 -11.88 7.18 14.00
N GLY A 120 -11.31 8.32 13.65
CA GLY A 120 -10.35 9.04 14.46
C GLY A 120 -8.91 8.71 14.12
N GLU A 121 -7.98 9.27 14.88
CA GLU A 121 -6.55 9.13 14.63
C GLU A 121 -6.06 7.71 14.98
N ILE A 122 -5.48 7.04 13.99
CA ILE A 122 -4.72 5.81 14.23
C ILE A 122 -3.30 6.23 14.56
N LYS A 123 -2.91 6.06 15.82
CA LYS A 123 -1.53 6.36 16.23
C LYS A 123 -0.58 5.32 15.68
N CYS A 124 0.51 5.77 15.11
CA CYS A 124 1.63 4.90 14.79
C CYS A 124 2.17 4.22 16.05
N PRO A 125 2.51 2.92 16.00
CA PRO A 125 3.20 2.30 17.11
C PRO A 125 4.53 3.04 17.35
N VAL A 126 4.78 3.40 18.59
CA VAL A 126 6.09 3.91 19.00
C VAL A 126 7.04 2.71 18.94
N VAL A 127 8.01 2.76 18.05
CA VAL A 127 9.08 1.75 18.00
C VAL A 127 10.10 2.19 19.04
N ASP A 128 10.12 1.51 20.19
CA ASP A 128 11.17 1.67 21.21
C ASP A 128 12.51 1.13 20.70
#